data_cd02f375886ef6012eea531b5dd183ba
#
_entry.id   cd02f375886ef6012eea531b5dd183ba
#
_cell.length_a   1.000
_cell.length_b   1.000
_cell.length_c   1.000
_cell.angle_alpha   90.00
_cell.angle_beta   90.00
_cell.angle_gamma   90.00
#
_symmetry.space_group_name_H-M   'P 1'
#
loop_
_entity.id
_entity.type
_entity.pdbx_description
1 polymer ?
#
loop_
_entity_poly.entity_id
_entity_poly.type
_entity_poly.pdbx_seq_one_letter_code
_entity_poly.pdbx_strand_id
1 'polypeptide(L)'
;IVGSCLDNMQPQGFDKIKSISKNIYDICLEQKTQNMAITKIGGMLRTNKIKRIIFASVDKSPHCIQLHYIQDELRKMMNLSNIEIENYVVVNNELIKISSEVISLSKNLKELTNLKNKVGDKI
;
A
#
# COMPACT_ATOMS: atom_id res chain seq x y z
N ILE A 1 -2.52 6.14 -4.31
CA ILE A 1 -2.52 4.88 -5.06
C ILE A 1 -3.43 3.90 -4.33
N VAL A 2 -4.45 3.42 -4.98
CA VAL A 2 -5.41 2.47 -4.41
C VAL A 2 -5.54 1.24 -5.32
N GLY A 3 -5.93 0.11 -4.73
CA GLY A 3 -6.32 -1.06 -5.51
C GLY A 3 -7.62 -0.80 -6.25
N SER A 4 -7.72 -1.24 -7.50
CA SER A 4 -8.88 -0.95 -8.35
C SER A 4 -10.20 -1.50 -7.82
N CYS A 5 -10.16 -2.56 -7.02
CA CYS A 5 -11.36 -3.15 -6.43
C CYS A 5 -11.84 -2.46 -5.15
N LEU A 6 -11.10 -1.48 -4.62
CA LEU A 6 -11.44 -0.82 -3.35
C LEU A 6 -12.81 -0.14 -3.42
N ASP A 7 -13.07 0.58 -4.51
CA ASP A 7 -14.35 1.29 -4.69
C ASP A 7 -15.55 0.33 -4.63
N ASN A 8 -15.45 -0.82 -5.30
CA ASN A 8 -16.54 -1.80 -5.34
C ASN A 8 -16.67 -2.60 -4.04
N MET A 9 -15.55 -2.98 -3.43
CA MET A 9 -15.55 -3.84 -2.26
C MET A 9 -15.79 -3.08 -0.96
N GLN A 10 -15.28 -1.84 -0.88
CA GLN A 10 -15.31 -1.04 0.34
C GLN A 10 -15.64 0.43 -0.02
N PRO A 11 -16.87 0.71 -0.49
CA PRO A 11 -17.18 2.04 -1.03
C PRO A 11 -17.08 3.16 0.00
N GLN A 12 -17.46 2.92 1.25
CA GLN A 12 -17.35 3.92 2.31
C GLN A 12 -15.88 4.13 2.71
N GLY A 13 -15.08 3.08 2.71
CA GLY A 13 -13.63 3.18 2.92
C GLY A 13 -12.96 3.97 1.80
N PHE A 14 -13.39 3.76 0.57
CA PHE A 14 -12.92 4.53 -0.58
C PHE A 14 -13.25 6.02 -0.43
N ASP A 15 -14.45 6.34 0.06
CA ASP A 15 -14.85 7.73 0.32
C ASP A 15 -13.96 8.37 1.39
N LYS A 16 -13.54 7.62 2.39
CA LYS A 16 -12.60 8.11 3.41
C LYS A 16 -11.23 8.42 2.81
N ILE A 17 -10.76 7.60 1.86
CA ILE A 17 -9.52 7.88 1.12
C ILE A 17 -9.65 9.18 0.35
N LYS A 18 -10.76 9.41 -0.32
CA LYS A 18 -11.01 10.66 -1.06
C LYS A 18 -10.95 11.88 -0.15
N SER A 19 -11.32 11.74 1.12
CA SER A 19 -11.30 12.83 2.07
C SER A 19 -9.89 13.26 2.47
N ILE A 20 -8.90 12.36 2.35
CA ILE A 20 -7.51 12.63 2.74
C ILE A 20 -6.57 12.84 1.55
N SER A 21 -7.06 12.62 0.33
CA SER A 21 -6.27 12.85 -0.89
C SER A 21 -7.17 13.33 -2.02
N LYS A 22 -6.75 14.40 -2.70
CA LYS A 22 -7.49 14.97 -3.83
C LYS A 22 -7.33 14.16 -5.10
N ASN A 23 -6.16 13.57 -5.30
CA ASN A 23 -5.81 12.87 -6.53
C ASN A 23 -5.76 11.38 -6.23
N ILE A 24 -6.61 10.61 -6.90
CA ILE A 24 -6.69 9.16 -6.73
C ILE A 24 -6.21 8.51 -8.02
N TYR A 25 -5.30 7.56 -7.89
CA TYR A 25 -4.85 6.71 -8.98
C TYR A 25 -5.03 5.25 -8.57
N ASP A 26 -5.82 4.51 -9.34
CA ASP A 26 -6.09 3.12 -9.05
C ASP A 26 -5.29 2.18 -9.94
N ILE A 27 -4.88 1.05 -9.39
CA ILE A 27 -4.11 0.02 -10.08
C ILE A 27 -4.64 -1.34 -9.67
N CYS A 28 -4.82 -2.22 -10.65
CA CYS A 28 -5.13 -3.62 -10.41
C CYS A 28 -3.88 -4.47 -10.70
N LEU A 29 -3.24 -5.00 -9.65
CA LEU A 29 -2.04 -5.82 -9.81
C LEU A 29 -2.35 -7.27 -10.20
N GLU A 30 -3.63 -7.62 -10.32
CA GLU A 30 -4.06 -8.83 -10.98
C GLU A 30 -3.98 -8.69 -12.51
N GLN A 31 -4.32 -7.50 -13.04
CA GLN A 31 -4.32 -7.20 -14.47
C GLN A 31 -3.03 -6.60 -14.96
N LYS A 32 -2.34 -5.84 -14.12
CA LYS A 32 -1.10 -5.13 -14.46
C LYS A 32 0.08 -5.74 -13.70
N THR A 33 1.25 -5.74 -14.33
CA THR A 33 2.46 -6.20 -13.66
C THR A 33 2.95 -5.16 -12.66
N GLN A 34 3.71 -5.63 -11.65
CA GLN A 34 4.37 -4.71 -10.71
C GLN A 34 5.32 -3.76 -11.43
N ASN A 35 6.01 -4.23 -12.46
CA ASN A 35 6.95 -3.40 -13.24
C ASN A 35 6.24 -2.21 -13.89
N MET A 36 5.05 -2.42 -14.45
CA MET A 36 4.27 -1.33 -15.04
C MET A 36 3.83 -0.32 -13.97
N ALA A 37 3.40 -0.81 -12.80
CA ALA A 37 3.01 0.04 -11.69
C ALA A 37 4.20 0.86 -11.19
N ILE A 38 5.36 0.24 -11.01
CA ILE A 38 6.58 0.91 -10.57
C ILE A 38 6.97 2.00 -11.56
N THR A 39 6.92 1.72 -12.85
CA THR A 39 7.26 2.69 -13.89
C THR A 39 6.33 3.90 -13.85
N LYS A 40 5.03 3.68 -13.71
CA LYS A 40 4.05 4.76 -13.65
C LYS A 40 4.21 5.61 -12.39
N ILE A 41 4.29 4.98 -11.25
CA ILE A 41 4.43 5.68 -9.97
C ILE A 41 5.78 6.40 -9.90
N GLY A 42 6.85 5.75 -10.33
CA GLY A 42 8.17 6.37 -10.40
C GLY A 42 8.18 7.58 -11.32
N GLY A 43 7.48 7.51 -12.45
CA GLY A 43 7.32 8.64 -13.35
C GLY A 43 6.61 9.82 -12.70
N MET A 44 5.57 9.57 -11.92
CA MET A 44 4.88 10.61 -11.15
C MET A 44 5.81 11.26 -10.12
N LEU A 45 6.57 10.45 -9.39
CA LEU A 45 7.46 10.93 -8.33
C LEU A 45 8.64 11.74 -8.87
N ARG A 46 9.08 11.45 -10.09
CA ARG A 46 10.19 12.17 -10.74
C ARG A 46 9.86 13.62 -11.06
N THR A 47 8.59 13.99 -11.10
CA THR A 47 8.19 15.36 -11.43
C THR A 47 8.50 16.35 -10.31
N ASN A 48 8.85 15.89 -9.12
CA ASN A 48 9.09 16.69 -7.91
C ASN A 48 7.88 17.54 -7.49
N LYS A 49 6.71 17.26 -8.03
CA LYS A 49 5.46 17.96 -7.68
C LYS A 49 4.71 17.26 -6.54
N ILE A 50 5.04 15.99 -6.31
CA ILE A 50 4.39 15.18 -5.28
C ILE A 50 5.21 15.27 -4.00
N LYS A 51 4.58 15.71 -2.91
CA LYS A 51 5.21 15.83 -1.60
C LYS A 51 4.71 14.75 -0.63
N ARG A 52 3.58 14.13 -0.94
CA ARG A 52 2.95 13.09 -0.12
C ARG A 52 2.31 12.07 -1.03
N ILE A 53 2.55 10.80 -0.75
CA ILE A 53 1.93 9.70 -1.46
C ILE A 53 1.33 8.72 -0.46
N ILE A 54 0.12 8.27 -0.75
CA ILE A 54 -0.63 7.34 0.10
C ILE A 54 -0.89 6.07 -0.69
N PHE A 55 -0.56 4.93 -0.10
CA PHE A 55 -0.89 3.62 -0.66
C PHE A 55 -1.99 3.00 0.19
N ALA A 56 -3.09 2.62 -0.45
CA ALA A 56 -4.24 2.03 0.23
C ALA A 56 -4.68 0.75 -0.47
N SER A 57 -4.88 -0.29 0.30
CA SER A 57 -5.28 -1.60 -0.20
C SER A 57 -6.45 -2.16 0.59
N VAL A 58 -7.18 -3.09 -0.03
CA VAL A 58 -8.17 -3.90 0.67
C VAL A 58 -7.42 -4.96 1.48
N ASP A 59 -7.68 -5.06 2.77
CA ASP A 59 -7.04 -6.06 3.62
C ASP A 59 -7.38 -7.46 3.15
N LYS A 60 -6.43 -8.37 3.30
CA LYS A 60 -6.51 -9.78 2.88
C LYS A 60 -6.52 -10.01 1.36
N SER A 61 -6.43 -8.96 0.55
CA SER A 61 -6.32 -9.14 -0.89
C SER A 61 -4.90 -9.51 -1.29
N PRO A 62 -4.67 -10.68 -1.91
CA PRO A 62 -3.31 -11.10 -2.27
C PRO A 62 -2.70 -10.25 -3.38
N HIS A 63 -3.50 -9.58 -4.19
CA HIS A 63 -3.01 -8.69 -5.25
C HIS A 63 -2.80 -7.28 -4.73
N CYS A 64 -3.72 -6.73 -3.96
CA CYS A 64 -3.63 -5.37 -3.43
C CYS A 64 -2.44 -5.17 -2.49
N ILE A 65 -2.07 -6.18 -1.71
CA ILE A 65 -0.95 -6.07 -0.77
C ILE A 65 0.35 -5.69 -1.48
N GLN A 66 0.49 -6.07 -2.74
CA GLN A 66 1.68 -5.78 -3.54
C GLN A 66 1.89 -4.28 -3.76
N LEU A 67 0.84 -3.46 -3.63
CA LEU A 67 0.98 -2.00 -3.69
C LEU A 67 1.95 -1.48 -2.63
N HIS A 68 1.93 -2.08 -1.45
CA HIS A 68 2.83 -1.69 -0.38
C HIS A 68 4.27 -2.15 -0.64
N TYR A 69 4.44 -3.28 -1.33
CA TYR A 69 5.76 -3.82 -1.67
C TYR A 69 6.48 -3.02 -2.75
N ILE A 70 5.73 -2.36 -3.63
CA ILE A 70 6.30 -1.51 -4.68
C ILE A 70 7.17 -0.40 -4.10
N GLN A 71 6.87 0.07 -2.89
CA GLN A 71 7.62 1.13 -2.24
C GLN A 71 9.09 0.79 -2.05
N ASP A 72 9.39 -0.47 -1.72
CA ASP A 72 10.77 -0.91 -1.50
C ASP A 72 11.58 -0.80 -2.80
N GLU A 73 10.96 -1.16 -3.92
CA GLU A 73 11.60 -1.02 -5.23
C GLU A 73 11.81 0.45 -5.61
N LEU A 74 10.83 1.29 -5.34
CA LEU A 74 10.94 2.73 -5.61
C LEU A 74 12.05 3.36 -4.78
N ARG A 75 12.20 2.95 -3.51
CA ARG A 75 13.26 3.47 -2.64
C ARG A 75 14.66 3.07 -3.10
N LYS A 76 14.78 1.90 -3.75
CA LYS A 76 16.05 1.46 -4.33
C LYS A 76 16.42 2.24 -5.58
N MET A 77 15.43 2.75 -6.30
CA MET A 77 15.62 3.41 -7.59
C MET A 77 15.73 4.92 -7.46
N MET A 78 15.16 5.50 -6.43
CA MET A 78 14.99 6.94 -6.27
C MET A 78 15.22 7.37 -4.84
N ASN A 79 15.67 8.62 -4.67
CA ASN A 79 15.71 9.23 -3.35
C ASN A 79 14.32 9.78 -3.01
N LEU A 80 13.65 9.15 -2.05
CA LEU A 80 12.30 9.53 -1.61
C LEU A 80 12.30 10.23 -0.24
N SER A 81 13.46 10.72 0.22
CA SER A 81 13.59 11.32 1.56
C SER A 81 12.74 12.58 1.73
N ASN A 82 12.42 13.27 0.63
CA ASN A 82 11.61 14.50 0.67
C ASN A 82 10.11 14.23 0.45
N ILE A 83 9.71 12.97 0.35
CA ILE A 83 8.32 12.58 0.10
C ILE A 83 7.79 11.87 1.34
N GLU A 84 6.65 12.36 1.84
CA GLU A 84 5.95 11.69 2.93
C GLU A 84 5.18 10.49 2.35
N ILE A 85 5.43 9.30 2.87
CA ILE A 85 4.80 8.07 2.41
C ILE A 85 3.94 7.51 3.54
N GLU A 86 2.66 7.28 3.24
CA GLU A 86 1.71 6.70 4.19
C GLU A 86 1.08 5.46 3.58
N ASN A 87 0.76 4.51 4.43
CA ASN A 87 0.17 3.22 4.04
C ASN A 87 -1.08 2.95 4.88
N TYR A 88 -2.12 2.51 4.20
CA TYR A 88 -3.38 2.13 4.85
C TYR A 88 -3.88 0.81 4.28
N VAL A 89 -4.53 0.04 5.14
CA VAL A 89 -5.40 -1.06 4.71
C VAL A 89 -6.83 -0.70 5.07
N VAL A 90 -7.77 -1.13 4.23
CA VAL A 90 -9.19 -0.87 4.45
C VAL A 90 -9.86 -2.15 4.92
N VAL A 91 -10.45 -2.11 6.11
CA VAL A 91 -11.12 -3.24 6.74
C VAL A 91 -12.49 -2.78 7.21
N ASN A 92 -13.54 -3.41 6.70
CA ASN A 92 -14.92 -3.05 7.05
C ASN A 92 -15.20 -1.55 6.90
N ASN A 93 -14.74 -0.97 5.80
CA ASN A 93 -14.85 0.45 5.46
C ASN A 93 -14.10 1.40 6.40
N GLU A 94 -13.21 0.89 7.22
CA GLU A 94 -12.34 1.69 8.09
C GLU A 94 -10.92 1.72 7.55
N LEU A 95 -10.27 2.89 7.67
CA LEU A 95 -8.86 3.05 7.29
C LEU A 95 -7.99 2.72 8.49
N ILE A 96 -7.09 1.76 8.31
CA ILE A 96 -6.11 1.40 9.32
C ILE A 96 -4.73 1.74 8.79
N LYS A 97 -4.07 2.68 9.46
CA LYS A 97 -2.71 3.07 9.08
C LYS A 97 -1.73 1.98 9.49
N ILE A 98 -0.85 1.60 8.56
CA ILE A 98 0.18 0.59 8.81
C ILE A 98 1.56 1.20 8.63
N SER A 99 2.52 0.70 9.41
CA SER A 99 3.90 1.16 9.36
C SER A 99 4.72 0.38 8.33
N SER A 100 5.87 0.93 7.96
CA SER A 100 6.82 0.23 7.10
C SER A 100 7.36 -1.04 7.76
N GLU A 101 7.45 -1.06 9.08
CA GLU A 101 7.87 -2.24 9.85
C GLU A 101 6.87 -3.38 9.68
N VAL A 102 5.56 -3.09 9.71
CA VAL A 102 4.52 -4.10 9.49
C VAL A 102 4.60 -4.64 8.06
N ILE A 103 4.83 -3.78 7.07
CA ILE A 103 4.99 -4.21 5.68
C ILE A 103 6.20 -5.13 5.54
N SER A 104 7.33 -4.78 6.14
CA SER A 104 8.53 -5.62 6.15
C SER A 104 8.28 -6.96 6.85
N LEU A 105 7.57 -6.93 7.97
CA LEU A 105 7.23 -8.14 8.72
C LEU A 105 6.38 -9.09 7.88
N SER A 106 5.46 -8.57 7.08
CA SER A 106 4.60 -9.40 6.23
C SER A 106 5.36 -10.21 5.19
N LYS A 107 6.57 -9.78 4.82
CA LYS A 107 7.45 -10.50 3.90
C LYS A 107 8.36 -11.49 4.63
N ASN A 108 8.43 -11.45 5.95
CA ASN A 108 9.36 -12.24 6.74
C ASN A 108 8.61 -13.35 7.47
N LEU A 109 8.43 -14.47 6.78
CA LEU A 109 7.62 -15.58 7.29
C LEU A 109 8.22 -16.21 8.56
N LYS A 110 9.54 -16.22 8.69
CA LYS A 110 10.20 -16.72 9.90
C LYS A 110 9.87 -15.86 11.11
N GLU A 111 9.96 -14.55 10.95
CA GLU A 111 9.62 -13.60 12.02
C GLU A 111 8.15 -13.70 12.40
N LEU A 112 7.25 -13.81 11.41
CA LEU A 112 5.83 -14.00 11.67
C LEU A 112 5.55 -15.30 12.41
N THR A 113 6.24 -16.38 12.06
CA THR A 113 6.11 -17.66 12.73
C THR A 113 6.54 -17.55 14.19
N ASN A 114 7.65 -16.89 14.45
CA ASN A 114 8.15 -16.66 15.80
C ASN A 114 7.15 -15.83 16.61
N LEU A 115 6.61 -14.79 16.02
CA LEU A 115 5.65 -13.91 16.67
C LEU A 115 4.36 -14.66 17.00
N LYS A 116 3.86 -15.46 16.06
CA LYS A 116 2.67 -16.28 16.29
C LYS A 116 2.89 -17.26 17.44
N ASN A 117 4.04 -17.94 17.48
CA ASN A 117 4.37 -18.89 18.53
C ASN A 117 4.45 -18.20 19.90
N LYS A 118 4.91 -16.95 19.93
CA LYS A 118 5.01 -16.16 21.16
C LYS A 118 3.65 -15.72 21.70
N VAL A 119 2.71 -15.33 20.80
CA VAL A 119 1.39 -14.83 21.21
C VAL A 119 0.28 -15.88 21.07
N GLY A 120 0.60 -17.08 20.57
CA GLY A 120 -0.36 -18.17 20.40
C GLY A 120 -1.35 -17.89 19.27
N ASP A 121 -2.63 -18.32 19.50
CA ASP A 121 -3.67 -18.27 18.46
C ASP A 121 -4.30 -16.89 18.27
N LYS A 122 -3.72 -15.86 18.85
CA LYS A 122 -4.25 -14.50 18.74
C LYS A 122 -3.91 -13.81 17.43
N ILE A 123 -3.03 -14.41 16.65
CA ILE A 123 -2.66 -13.89 15.33
C ILE A 123 -3.38 -14.65 14.24
#